data_21e7d241120599237555f2746b5c39e5
#
_entry.id   21e7d241120599237555f2746b5c39e5
#
_cell.length_a   1.000
_cell.length_b   1.000
_cell.length_c   1.000
_cell.angle_alpha   90.00
_cell.angle_beta   90.00
_cell.angle_gamma   90.00
#
_symmetry.space_group_name_H-M   'P 1'
#
loop_
_entity.id
_entity.type
_entity.pdbx_description
1 polymer ?
#
loop_
_entity_poly.entity_id
_entity_poly.type
_entity_poly.pdbx_seq_one_letter_code
_entity_poly.pdbx_strand_id
1 'polypeptide(L)'
;MKKLAIFVAALVLALGLAQCKKQETPDTPNAEYNWVHINMKVNGGERHNIDPNTGTAGFTDGDSIYVSNGGKYRGVLTYRDSNGTFTGDLAYNDQNPMDTEDSLHFYFFGGTNSEITFNKPTLFQTNLNDVDISVQSEKLPILSYGKSTTPYSNTSTTYTTTLENQCALVEFTTNSILKEWALRFEGINNRVNIDFANHTFTPSNEGNITLYTESPTRRWAILLPNEDSVTVNVNATGYIEKNITIPPVHKNDYLHGDNAVSFELTAKDAGNPLTMMAYGGATIRVINPPEGMQYDIGEGKQTINGVNEISIYVSTGNKVRFYGNGTRIKDYSSTNIVSTNNVELSGNIMSLVDEDNFATATSMVGASFAGLFAGNECGINASGLLLPATTLSENCYSRMFAGCSALDDTPTELPALTLAPGCYSYMFEGCGQISEAPHLPATELVDSCYFNMFYECGSLGIVTCLATTINGTDCTKDWLYGVSDHSNEGPAKFTKAKDANCWTLNSSDGIPWNWVVYEY
;
A
#
# COMPACT_ATOMS: atom_id res chain seq x y z
N MET A 1 16.69 -18.68 37.73
CA MET A 1 16.82 -17.97 36.44
C MET A 1 15.67 -16.96 36.25
N LYS A 2 15.41 -16.08 37.21
CA LYS A 2 14.35 -15.03 37.15
C LYS A 2 14.83 -13.65 37.65
N LYS A 3 16.14 -13.36 37.60
CA LYS A 3 16.71 -12.09 38.07
C LYS A 3 17.60 -11.36 37.03
N LEU A 4 17.57 -11.77 35.76
CA LEU A 4 18.39 -11.11 34.71
C LEU A 4 17.57 -10.30 33.68
N ALA A 5 16.23 -10.33 33.78
CA ALA A 5 15.35 -9.61 32.83
C ALA A 5 14.93 -8.20 33.28
N ILE A 6 15.27 -7.78 34.50
CA ILE A 6 14.85 -6.46 35.04
C ILE A 6 15.91 -5.36 34.87
N PHE A 7 17.16 -5.72 34.52
CA PHE A 7 18.25 -4.74 34.38
C PHE A 7 18.41 -4.15 32.97
N VAL A 8 17.78 -4.75 31.94
CA VAL A 8 17.86 -4.24 30.56
C VAL A 8 16.77 -3.21 30.25
N ALA A 9 15.62 -3.29 30.94
CA ALA A 9 14.51 -2.34 30.74
C ALA A 9 14.74 -0.97 31.42
N ALA A 10 15.63 -0.88 32.40
CA ALA A 10 15.92 0.38 33.09
C ALA A 10 17.00 1.25 32.41
N LEU A 11 17.77 0.68 31.46
CA LEU A 11 18.82 1.43 30.76
C LEU A 11 18.32 2.11 29.47
N VAL A 12 17.18 1.69 28.94
CA VAL A 12 16.58 2.30 27.73
C VAL A 12 15.72 3.52 28.09
N LEU A 13 15.22 3.63 29.33
CA LEU A 13 14.42 4.79 29.75
C LEU A 13 15.25 5.99 30.26
N ALA A 14 16.57 5.83 30.45
CA ALA A 14 17.45 6.92 30.93
C ALA A 14 18.14 7.69 29.78
N LEU A 15 18.01 7.24 28.51
CA LEU A 15 18.58 7.92 27.33
C LEU A 15 17.58 8.75 26.55
N GLY A 16 16.31 8.78 26.95
CA GLY A 16 15.22 9.48 26.27
C GLY A 16 14.94 10.93 26.74
N LEU A 17 15.64 11.47 27.72
CA LEU A 17 15.31 12.78 28.29
C LEU A 17 16.44 13.81 28.31
N ALA A 18 17.44 13.69 27.46
CA ALA A 18 18.52 14.67 27.37
C ALA A 18 18.82 15.10 25.91
N GLN A 19 17.78 15.50 25.18
CA GLN A 19 17.96 16.37 24.01
C GLN A 19 17.31 17.74 24.27
N CYS A 20 17.80 18.43 25.29
CA CYS A 20 17.82 19.88 25.24
C CYS A 20 18.76 20.26 24.08
N LYS A 21 18.22 20.86 23.00
CA LYS A 21 18.99 21.47 21.93
C LYS A 21 19.97 22.47 22.54
N LYS A 22 21.20 22.05 22.80
CA LYS A 22 22.31 22.97 22.88
C LYS A 22 22.56 23.42 21.45
N GLN A 23 22.41 24.71 21.20
CA GLN A 23 22.93 25.38 20.03
C GLN A 23 24.43 25.04 19.97
N GLU A 24 24.83 24.14 19.05
CA GLU A 24 26.24 23.79 18.89
C GLU A 24 26.95 25.04 18.36
N THR A 25 27.72 25.67 19.22
CA THR A 25 28.75 26.62 18.80
C THR A 25 29.80 25.87 17.97
N PRO A 26 30.29 26.44 16.86
CA PRO A 26 31.31 25.79 16.04
C PRO A 26 32.60 25.56 16.83
N ASP A 27 32.99 24.28 16.98
CA ASP A 27 34.29 23.92 17.54
C ASP A 27 35.39 24.18 16.52
N THR A 28 35.91 25.41 16.46
CA THR A 28 37.30 25.69 16.06
C THR A 28 37.72 27.05 16.61
N PRO A 29 38.86 27.11 17.31
CA PRO A 29 39.42 28.38 17.79
C PRO A 29 40.00 29.16 16.61
N ASN A 30 39.60 30.43 16.47
CA ASN A 30 40.23 31.49 15.66
C ASN A 30 39.76 31.72 14.21
N ALA A 31 38.52 31.49 13.84
CA ALA A 31 37.96 32.22 12.70
C ALA A 31 36.81 33.10 13.23
N GLU A 32 36.97 34.43 13.19
CA GLU A 32 35.84 35.34 13.41
C GLU A 32 34.91 35.22 12.20
N TYR A 33 33.69 34.68 12.43
CA TYR A 33 32.63 34.63 11.42
C TYR A 33 31.62 35.71 11.74
N ASN A 34 31.19 36.41 10.71
CA ASN A 34 30.03 37.26 10.76
C ASN A 34 28.77 36.45 10.49
N TRP A 35 27.66 36.92 11.05
CA TRP A 35 26.36 36.25 10.93
C TRP A 35 25.33 37.24 10.38
N VAL A 36 24.50 36.78 9.47
CA VAL A 36 23.35 37.50 8.96
C VAL A 36 22.10 36.64 9.07
N HIS A 37 21.05 37.21 9.63
CA HIS A 37 19.75 36.55 9.70
C HIS A 37 18.96 36.75 8.42
N ILE A 38 18.46 35.67 7.84
CA ILE A 38 17.64 35.70 6.62
C ILE A 38 16.36 34.89 6.76
N ASN A 39 15.37 35.30 5.97
CA ASN A 39 14.14 34.55 5.74
C ASN A 39 14.04 34.21 4.26
N MET A 40 13.51 33.03 3.95
CA MET A 40 13.36 32.56 2.59
C MET A 40 11.96 32.00 2.36
N LYS A 41 11.32 32.43 1.26
CA LYS A 41 10.07 31.85 0.77
C LYS A 41 10.34 31.01 -0.48
N VAL A 42 9.71 29.84 -0.53
CA VAL A 42 9.71 29.00 -1.73
C VAL A 42 8.45 29.31 -2.53
N ASN A 43 8.64 29.64 -3.81
CA ASN A 43 7.54 29.81 -4.75
C ASN A 43 7.22 28.47 -5.42
N GLY A 44 5.95 28.04 -5.43
CA GLY A 44 5.52 26.82 -6.10
C GLY A 44 5.95 25.53 -5.38
N GLY A 45 5.92 25.52 -4.05
CA GLY A 45 6.47 24.48 -3.18
C GLY A 45 5.71 23.15 -3.08
N GLU A 46 4.94 22.74 -4.08
CA GLU A 46 4.02 21.59 -3.96
C GLU A 46 4.66 20.21 -4.15
N ARG A 47 5.95 20.10 -4.46
CA ARG A 47 6.62 18.83 -4.78
C ARG A 47 7.85 18.52 -3.90
N HIS A 48 7.88 19.08 -2.71
CA HIS A 48 8.97 18.90 -1.77
C HIS A 48 8.41 18.20 -0.54
N ASN A 49 9.15 17.22 0.00
CA ASN A 49 8.71 16.40 1.14
C ASN A 49 7.39 15.64 0.86
N ILE A 50 7.48 14.60 0.03
CA ILE A 50 6.35 13.79 -0.42
C ILE A 50 6.24 12.54 0.44
N ASP A 51 5.03 12.25 0.93
CA ASP A 51 4.69 10.97 1.53
C ASP A 51 4.70 9.86 0.46
N PRO A 52 5.48 8.79 0.64
CA PRO A 52 5.67 7.77 -0.41
C PRO A 52 4.44 6.90 -0.69
N ASN A 53 3.46 6.88 0.21
CA ASN A 53 2.25 6.07 0.05
C ASN A 53 1.09 6.88 -0.51
N THR A 54 0.96 8.15 -0.10
CA THR A 54 -0.18 9.00 -0.47
C THR A 54 0.11 9.99 -1.57
N GLY A 55 1.40 10.32 -1.79
CA GLY A 55 1.80 11.39 -2.71
C GLY A 55 1.52 12.80 -2.18
N THR A 56 1.08 12.94 -0.91
CA THR A 56 0.87 14.25 -0.29
C THR A 56 2.18 15.00 -0.17
N ALA A 57 2.21 16.24 -0.63
CA ALA A 57 3.41 17.08 -0.68
C ALA A 57 3.26 18.35 0.15
N GLY A 58 4.39 18.85 0.68
CA GLY A 58 4.45 20.14 1.40
C GLY A 58 5.62 20.21 2.37
N PHE A 59 5.90 21.42 2.88
CA PHE A 59 6.85 21.59 3.98
C PHE A 59 6.11 21.49 5.32
N THR A 60 6.79 20.94 6.33
CA THR A 60 6.29 20.82 7.69
C THR A 60 7.18 21.58 8.67
N ASP A 61 6.64 22.01 9.80
CA ASP A 61 7.40 22.77 10.82
C ASP A 61 8.65 21.97 11.25
N GLY A 62 9.80 22.61 11.14
CA GLY A 62 11.10 22.00 11.43
C GLY A 62 11.86 21.47 10.21
N ASP A 63 11.27 21.38 9.03
CA ASP A 63 12.00 21.07 7.80
C ASP A 63 13.16 22.03 7.60
N SER A 64 14.29 21.55 7.10
CA SER A 64 15.52 22.32 7.00
C SER A 64 16.00 22.44 5.57
N ILE A 65 16.48 23.62 5.21
CA ILE A 65 17.13 23.89 3.94
C ILE A 65 18.56 24.38 4.17
N TYR A 66 19.49 23.84 3.43
CA TYR A 66 20.90 24.23 3.50
C TYR A 66 21.18 25.38 2.52
N VAL A 67 21.98 26.36 2.96
CA VAL A 67 22.36 27.51 2.15
C VAL A 67 23.86 27.57 2.04
N SER A 68 24.40 27.55 0.82
CA SER A 68 25.85 27.54 0.60
C SER A 68 26.22 27.91 -0.83
N ASN A 69 27.39 28.51 -1.00
CA ASN A 69 28.07 28.60 -2.30
C ASN A 69 29.47 27.93 -2.28
N GLY A 70 29.70 27.07 -1.30
CA GLY A 70 30.96 26.35 -1.14
C GLY A 70 32.13 27.15 -0.59
N GLY A 71 32.10 28.48 -0.52
CA GLY A 71 33.27 29.26 -0.11
C GLY A 71 33.02 30.57 0.63
N LYS A 72 31.93 31.29 0.32
CA LYS A 72 31.67 32.60 0.88
C LYS A 72 30.75 32.56 2.11
N TYR A 73 29.70 31.74 2.04
CA TYR A 73 28.67 31.67 3.10
C TYR A 73 28.10 30.27 3.24
N ARG A 74 27.53 29.99 4.39
CA ARG A 74 26.77 28.78 4.68
C ARG A 74 25.77 29.00 5.80
N GLY A 75 24.72 28.22 5.82
CA GLY A 75 23.73 28.22 6.91
C GLY A 75 22.69 27.11 6.75
N VAL A 76 21.88 26.98 7.78
CA VAL A 76 20.70 26.13 7.76
C VAL A 76 19.51 26.97 8.17
N LEU A 77 18.48 26.98 7.32
CA LEU A 77 17.22 27.64 7.61
C LEU A 77 16.19 26.57 7.95
N THR A 78 15.33 26.88 8.91
CA THR A 78 14.28 25.98 9.39
C THR A 78 12.91 26.54 9.00
N TYR A 79 12.04 25.68 8.47
CA TYR A 79 10.67 26.04 8.12
C TYR A 79 9.83 26.31 9.35
N ARG A 80 8.95 27.29 9.25
CA ARG A 80 7.98 27.66 10.26
C ARG A 80 6.59 27.78 9.63
N ASP A 81 5.68 26.88 10.02
CA ASP A 81 4.30 26.85 9.52
C ASP A 81 3.55 28.17 9.80
N SER A 82 3.85 28.83 10.92
CA SER A 82 3.18 30.06 11.35
C SER A 82 3.29 31.21 10.34
N ASN A 83 4.31 31.20 9.48
CA ASN A 83 4.56 32.25 8.49
C ASN A 83 4.89 31.73 7.09
N GLY A 84 4.95 30.42 6.89
CA GLY A 84 5.23 29.79 5.61
C GLY A 84 6.63 30.13 5.06
N THR A 85 7.62 30.29 5.95
CA THR A 85 8.98 30.68 5.58
C THR A 85 10.03 29.80 6.25
N PHE A 86 11.17 29.67 5.59
CA PHE A 86 12.41 29.16 6.18
C PHE A 86 13.16 30.36 6.80
N THR A 87 13.65 30.21 8.01
CA THR A 87 14.36 31.24 8.76
C THR A 87 15.60 30.71 9.45
N GLY A 88 16.67 31.51 9.52
CA GLY A 88 17.91 31.13 10.18
C GLY A 88 19.06 32.07 9.87
N ASP A 89 20.25 31.70 10.29
CA ASP A 89 21.45 32.52 10.21
C ASP A 89 22.46 31.94 9.21
N LEU A 90 23.06 32.81 8.40
CA LEU A 90 24.20 32.50 7.54
C LEU A 90 25.49 32.99 8.17
N ALA A 91 26.48 32.10 8.23
CA ALA A 91 27.85 32.46 8.57
C ALA A 91 28.62 32.83 7.29
N TYR A 92 29.42 33.89 7.33
CA TYR A 92 30.34 34.26 6.26
C TYR A 92 31.68 34.74 6.83
N ASN A 93 32.73 34.67 6.00
CA ASN A 93 34.10 35.02 6.41
C ASN A 93 34.47 36.41 5.95
N ASP A 94 35.07 37.23 6.83
CA ASP A 94 35.57 38.59 6.51
C ASP A 94 36.65 38.62 5.42
N GLN A 95 37.38 37.54 5.24
CA GLN A 95 38.37 37.45 4.18
C GLN A 95 37.78 37.17 2.80
N ASN A 96 36.54 36.70 2.75
CA ASN A 96 35.76 36.47 1.53
C ASN A 96 34.29 36.81 1.80
N PRO A 97 33.98 38.11 1.99
CA PRO A 97 32.66 38.55 2.41
C PRO A 97 31.60 38.30 1.33
N MET A 98 30.36 38.19 1.77
CA MET A 98 29.20 38.30 0.85
C MET A 98 29.13 39.71 0.27
N ASP A 99 28.94 39.82 -1.02
CA ASP A 99 28.71 41.09 -1.66
C ASP A 99 27.29 41.20 -2.25
N THR A 100 26.88 42.40 -2.64
CA THR A 100 25.52 42.69 -3.10
C THR A 100 25.18 42.10 -4.47
N GLU A 101 26.12 41.43 -5.14
CA GLU A 101 25.88 40.71 -6.39
C GLU A 101 25.78 39.20 -6.18
N ASP A 102 26.12 38.70 -4.98
CA ASP A 102 26.06 37.29 -4.67
C ASP A 102 24.60 36.82 -4.64
N SER A 103 24.29 35.75 -5.35
CA SER A 103 23.04 35.04 -5.20
C SER A 103 23.10 34.06 -4.02
N LEU A 104 21.98 33.86 -3.34
CA LEU A 104 21.85 32.84 -2.33
C LEU A 104 21.43 31.51 -2.97
N HIS A 105 22.12 30.44 -2.64
CA HIS A 105 21.88 29.10 -3.18
C HIS A 105 21.36 28.17 -2.10
N PHE A 106 20.21 27.55 -2.36
CA PHE A 106 19.42 26.77 -1.42
C PHE A 106 19.37 25.33 -1.85
N TYR A 107 19.59 24.41 -0.91
CA TYR A 107 19.61 22.96 -1.11
C TYR A 107 18.66 22.31 -0.13
N PHE A 108 17.65 21.63 -0.62
CA PHE A 108 16.74 20.83 0.17
C PHE A 108 17.04 19.34 -0.01
N PHE A 109 17.11 18.60 1.09
CA PHE A 109 17.49 17.18 1.12
C PHE A 109 16.38 16.30 1.71
N GLY A 110 15.13 16.70 1.56
CA GLY A 110 14.00 16.07 2.22
C GLY A 110 13.70 16.69 3.58
N GLY A 111 12.58 16.33 4.18
CA GLY A 111 12.10 16.91 5.43
C GLY A 111 12.83 16.43 6.68
N THR A 112 12.40 16.91 7.85
CA THR A 112 12.96 16.60 9.18
C THR A 112 13.09 15.12 9.50
N ASN A 113 12.30 14.26 8.84
CA ASN A 113 12.35 12.81 8.95
C ASN A 113 12.96 12.16 7.72
N SER A 114 13.68 12.92 6.90
CA SER A 114 14.46 12.35 5.80
C SER A 114 15.47 11.37 6.37
N GLU A 115 15.50 10.15 5.83
CA GLU A 115 16.50 9.13 6.19
C GLU A 115 17.89 9.44 5.61
N ILE A 116 18.02 10.51 4.82
CA ILE A 116 19.33 11.02 4.42
C ILE A 116 20.03 11.53 5.67
N THR A 117 21.00 10.74 6.13
CA THR A 117 21.90 11.15 7.21
C THR A 117 22.82 12.23 6.66
N PHE A 118 22.38 13.46 6.77
CA PHE A 118 23.16 14.61 6.42
C PHE A 118 24.18 14.86 7.53
N ASN A 119 25.40 14.42 7.33
CA ASN A 119 26.52 14.89 8.14
C ASN A 119 26.63 16.39 7.84
N LYS A 120 26.23 17.25 8.80
CA LYS A 120 26.28 18.70 8.66
C LYS A 120 27.63 19.07 8.07
N PRO A 121 27.69 19.68 6.87
CA PRO A 121 28.97 20.03 6.28
C PRO A 121 29.72 20.91 7.26
N THR A 122 31.00 20.62 7.41
CA THR A 122 31.91 21.49 8.15
C THR A 122 31.93 22.88 7.48
N LEU A 123 32.34 23.91 8.21
CA LEU A 123 32.42 25.27 7.70
C LEU A 123 33.12 25.31 6.33
N PHE A 124 32.41 25.88 5.32
CA PHE A 124 32.93 26.07 3.95
C PHE A 124 33.36 24.80 3.21
N GLN A 125 32.66 23.71 3.44
CA GLN A 125 32.82 22.52 2.62
C GLN A 125 32.39 22.82 1.19
N THR A 126 33.24 22.49 0.22
CA THR A 126 32.94 22.73 -1.20
C THR A 126 32.11 21.61 -1.81
N ASN A 127 32.16 20.41 -1.24
CA ASN A 127 31.49 19.22 -1.78
C ASN A 127 30.81 18.42 -0.67
N LEU A 128 29.71 17.76 -1.00
CA LEU A 128 29.10 16.71 -0.22
C LEU A 128 29.07 15.45 -1.09
N ASN A 129 29.83 14.44 -0.67
CA ASN A 129 29.97 13.21 -1.43
C ASN A 129 29.10 12.10 -0.84
N ASP A 130 28.69 11.17 -1.68
CA ASP A 130 27.99 9.93 -1.30
C ASP A 130 26.69 10.15 -0.53
N VAL A 131 25.91 11.17 -0.91
CA VAL A 131 24.53 11.32 -0.38
C VAL A 131 23.71 10.13 -0.83
N ASP A 132 23.31 9.31 0.12
CA ASP A 132 22.59 8.06 -0.10
C ASP A 132 21.10 8.32 -0.23
N ILE A 133 20.48 7.90 -1.34
CA ILE A 133 19.04 7.96 -1.58
C ILE A 133 18.40 6.57 -1.63
N SER A 134 19.13 5.52 -1.26
CA SER A 134 18.60 4.14 -1.32
C SER A 134 17.52 3.86 -0.29
N VAL A 135 17.48 4.65 0.79
CA VAL A 135 16.50 4.47 1.87
C VAL A 135 15.32 5.42 1.64
N GLN A 136 14.16 4.88 1.31
CA GLN A 136 12.95 5.61 0.94
C GLN A 136 11.70 5.02 1.62
N SER A 137 11.81 4.57 2.88
CA SER A 137 10.74 3.83 3.56
C SER A 137 9.58 4.72 4.01
N GLU A 138 9.86 5.73 4.83
CA GLU A 138 8.83 6.60 5.42
C GLU A 138 8.68 7.95 4.71
N LYS A 139 9.77 8.50 4.18
CA LYS A 139 9.76 9.76 3.43
C LYS A 139 10.73 9.69 2.26
N LEU A 140 10.36 10.35 1.18
CA LEU A 140 11.18 10.38 -0.02
C LEU A 140 12.34 11.38 0.14
N PRO A 141 13.59 10.97 -0.11
CA PRO A 141 14.77 11.85 -0.03
C PRO A 141 14.88 12.77 -1.23
N ILE A 142 13.96 13.73 -1.34
CA ILE A 142 13.91 14.67 -2.47
C ILE A 142 15.12 15.60 -2.41
N LEU A 143 15.90 15.61 -3.47
CA LEU A 143 17.00 16.54 -3.67
C LEU A 143 16.51 17.71 -4.52
N SER A 144 16.50 18.92 -3.97
CA SER A 144 16.09 20.11 -4.70
C SER A 144 17.12 21.21 -4.54
N TYR A 145 17.22 22.03 -5.58
CA TYR A 145 18.11 23.18 -5.61
C TYR A 145 17.39 24.41 -6.14
N GLY A 146 17.70 25.55 -5.56
CA GLY A 146 17.19 26.83 -6.04
C GLY A 146 18.16 27.98 -5.78
N LYS A 147 18.00 29.04 -6.55
CA LYS A 147 18.75 30.26 -6.43
C LYS A 147 17.82 31.39 -6.05
N SER A 148 18.26 32.35 -5.22
CA SER A 148 17.46 33.51 -4.89
C SER A 148 17.11 34.34 -6.15
N THR A 149 15.89 34.81 -6.21
CA THR A 149 15.42 35.68 -7.33
C THR A 149 16.07 37.06 -7.30
N THR A 150 16.57 37.47 -6.14
CA THR A 150 17.30 38.73 -5.96
C THR A 150 18.66 38.43 -5.33
N PRO A 151 19.70 39.21 -5.70
CA PRO A 151 21.00 39.12 -5.05
C PRO A 151 20.94 39.41 -3.54
N TYR A 152 21.98 39.04 -2.83
CA TYR A 152 22.16 39.39 -1.43
C TYR A 152 22.18 40.93 -1.26
N SER A 153 21.59 41.41 -0.18
CA SER A 153 21.59 42.83 0.18
C SER A 153 21.74 43.02 1.68
N ASN A 154 22.59 43.91 2.10
CA ASN A 154 22.78 44.27 3.51
C ASN A 154 21.53 44.88 4.16
N THR A 155 20.52 45.25 3.37
CA THR A 155 19.27 45.84 3.83
C THR A 155 18.06 44.92 3.72
N SER A 156 18.18 43.81 2.98
CA SER A 156 17.09 42.84 2.82
C SER A 156 17.34 41.60 3.71
N THR A 157 16.32 41.20 4.42
CA THR A 157 16.34 40.00 5.23
C THR A 157 15.43 38.90 4.65
N THR A 158 14.70 39.18 3.56
CA THR A 158 13.76 38.22 2.97
C THR A 158 14.07 37.97 1.50
N TYR A 159 14.20 36.71 1.14
CA TYR A 159 14.52 36.20 -0.19
C TYR A 159 13.44 35.24 -0.68
N THR A 160 13.33 35.12 -1.99
CA THR A 160 12.46 34.14 -2.61
C THR A 160 13.25 33.24 -3.57
N THR A 161 12.86 31.99 -3.67
CA THR A 161 13.44 31.03 -4.61
C THR A 161 12.36 30.11 -5.16
N THR A 162 12.64 29.49 -6.32
CA THR A 162 11.93 28.30 -6.79
C THR A 162 12.90 27.14 -6.67
N LEU A 163 12.50 26.07 -6.01
CA LEU A 163 13.30 24.86 -5.91
C LEU A 163 12.99 23.94 -7.09
N GLU A 164 14.02 23.46 -7.76
CA GLU A 164 13.94 22.46 -8.82
C GLU A 164 14.42 21.12 -8.30
N ASN A 165 13.64 20.06 -8.50
CA ASN A 165 14.04 18.71 -8.14
C ASN A 165 15.21 18.25 -9.02
N GLN A 166 16.24 17.74 -8.39
CA GLN A 166 17.41 17.19 -9.08
C GLN A 166 17.26 15.68 -9.34
N CYS A 167 16.10 15.12 -9.06
CA CYS A 167 15.72 13.73 -9.25
C CYS A 167 14.34 13.66 -9.93
N ALA A 168 13.98 12.47 -10.40
CA ALA A 168 12.64 12.14 -10.87
C ALA A 168 11.79 11.61 -9.72
N LEU A 169 10.50 11.94 -9.74
CA LEU A 169 9.47 11.30 -8.94
C LEU A 169 8.67 10.36 -9.81
N VAL A 170 8.53 9.11 -9.38
CA VAL A 170 7.81 8.07 -10.12
C VAL A 170 6.77 7.43 -9.23
N GLU A 171 5.52 7.47 -9.69
CA GLU A 171 4.41 6.76 -9.08
C GLU A 171 4.27 5.38 -9.70
N PHE A 172 4.23 4.34 -8.88
CA PHE A 172 3.92 2.97 -9.25
C PHE A 172 2.51 2.65 -8.79
N THR A 173 1.69 2.12 -9.69
CA THR A 173 0.30 1.77 -9.39
C THR A 173 -0.04 0.36 -9.89
N THR A 174 -0.96 -0.31 -9.19
CA THR A 174 -1.47 -1.61 -9.59
C THR A 174 -2.97 -1.72 -9.30
N ASN A 175 -3.67 -2.47 -10.13
CA ASN A 175 -5.06 -2.86 -9.89
C ASN A 175 -5.17 -4.07 -8.96
N SER A 176 -4.05 -4.78 -8.72
CA SER A 176 -3.99 -5.87 -7.74
C SER A 176 -3.88 -5.28 -6.35
N ILE A 177 -4.62 -5.86 -5.39
CA ILE A 177 -4.52 -5.45 -4.00
C ILE A 177 -3.46 -6.29 -3.32
N LEU A 178 -2.39 -5.64 -2.94
CA LEU A 178 -1.20 -6.28 -2.43
C LEU A 178 -1.10 -6.01 -0.93
N LYS A 179 -1.07 -7.05 -0.08
CA LYS A 179 -0.90 -6.87 1.38
C LYS A 179 0.51 -6.40 1.72
N GLU A 180 1.50 -7.01 1.09
CA GLU A 180 2.92 -6.70 1.27
C GLU A 180 3.59 -6.81 -0.09
N TRP A 181 4.22 -5.76 -0.54
CA TRP A 181 4.94 -5.77 -1.80
C TRP A 181 6.17 -4.88 -1.78
N ALA A 182 7.08 -5.17 -2.68
CA ALA A 182 8.32 -4.44 -2.81
C ALA A 182 8.65 -4.18 -4.28
N LEU A 183 9.22 -3.01 -4.53
CA LEU A 183 9.88 -2.64 -5.79
C LEU A 183 11.38 -2.76 -5.59
N ARG A 184 12.05 -3.58 -6.38
CA ARG A 184 13.49 -3.75 -6.35
C ARG A 184 14.10 -3.24 -7.64
N PHE A 185 14.90 -2.20 -7.52
CA PHE A 185 15.66 -1.59 -8.60
C PHE A 185 17.09 -2.13 -8.52
N GLU A 186 17.63 -2.59 -9.64
CA GLU A 186 18.97 -3.13 -9.74
C GLU A 186 19.81 -2.32 -10.72
N GLY A 187 21.09 -2.11 -10.39
CA GLY A 187 22.03 -1.43 -11.28
C GLY A 187 21.69 0.03 -11.55
N ILE A 188 21.11 0.74 -10.59
CA ILE A 188 20.79 2.17 -10.72
C ILE A 188 21.68 3.03 -9.85
N ASN A 189 21.84 4.30 -10.22
CA ASN A 189 22.49 5.26 -9.35
C ASN A 189 21.67 5.46 -8.07
N ASN A 190 22.26 5.20 -6.92
CA ASN A 190 21.62 5.32 -5.62
C ASN A 190 22.32 6.31 -4.68
N ARG A 191 23.35 6.99 -5.18
CA ARG A 191 24.09 8.04 -4.47
C ARG A 191 24.32 9.23 -5.38
N VAL A 192 24.55 10.41 -4.77
CA VAL A 192 24.83 11.65 -5.50
C VAL A 192 25.95 12.43 -4.82
N ASN A 193 26.85 12.98 -5.63
CA ASN A 193 27.85 13.94 -5.21
C ASN A 193 27.35 15.35 -5.53
N ILE A 194 27.46 16.26 -4.58
CA ILE A 194 27.01 17.63 -4.69
C ILE A 194 28.22 18.57 -4.60
N ASP A 195 28.42 19.37 -5.62
CA ASP A 195 29.40 20.45 -5.64
C ASP A 195 28.70 21.79 -5.35
N PHE A 196 28.97 22.34 -4.18
CA PHE A 196 28.36 23.61 -3.74
C PHE A 196 28.97 24.84 -4.42
N ALA A 197 30.17 24.72 -5.00
CA ALA A 197 30.81 25.83 -5.72
C ALA A 197 30.25 25.97 -7.13
N ASN A 198 30.00 24.84 -7.81
CA ASN A 198 29.47 24.79 -9.17
C ASN A 198 27.96 24.51 -9.22
N HIS A 199 27.34 24.25 -8.07
CA HIS A 199 25.92 23.95 -7.93
C HIS A 199 25.46 22.74 -8.74
N THR A 200 26.29 21.68 -8.82
CA THR A 200 26.05 20.49 -9.62
C THR A 200 25.74 19.27 -8.73
N PHE A 201 24.86 18.40 -9.25
CA PHE A 201 24.49 17.12 -8.68
C PHE A 201 24.93 16.03 -9.65
N THR A 202 25.89 15.22 -9.25
CA THR A 202 26.42 14.16 -10.09
C THR A 202 26.05 12.80 -9.48
N PRO A 203 25.18 12.02 -10.15
CA PRO A 203 24.89 10.65 -9.74
C PRO A 203 26.18 9.84 -9.61
N SER A 204 26.22 8.99 -8.60
CA SER A 204 27.38 8.15 -8.31
C SER A 204 26.92 6.82 -7.72
N ASN A 205 27.78 5.83 -7.84
CA ASN A 205 27.59 4.49 -7.31
C ASN A 205 26.32 3.78 -7.81
N GLU A 206 26.52 2.78 -8.67
CA GLU A 206 25.48 1.85 -9.03
C GLU A 206 25.21 0.86 -7.89
N GLY A 207 23.94 0.66 -7.58
CA GLY A 207 23.54 -0.22 -6.50
C GLY A 207 22.08 -0.66 -6.66
N ASN A 208 21.53 -1.17 -5.58
CA ASN A 208 20.14 -1.61 -5.53
C ASN A 208 19.34 -0.71 -4.60
N ILE A 209 18.09 -0.44 -4.96
CA ILE A 209 17.10 0.17 -4.07
C ILE A 209 15.98 -0.84 -3.90
N THR A 210 15.54 -1.07 -2.66
CA THR A 210 14.36 -1.89 -2.38
C THR A 210 13.36 -1.05 -1.58
N LEU A 211 12.17 -0.89 -2.14
CA LEU A 211 11.08 -0.12 -1.53
C LEU A 211 9.99 -1.07 -1.08
N TYR A 212 9.81 -1.18 0.22
CA TYR A 212 8.65 -1.86 0.82
C TYR A 212 7.50 -0.87 0.98
N THR A 213 6.28 -1.33 0.89
CA THR A 213 5.10 -0.49 1.08
C THR A 213 3.97 -1.24 1.74
N GLU A 214 3.23 -0.54 2.57
CA GLU A 214 1.97 -0.98 3.17
C GLU A 214 0.75 -0.52 2.36
N SER A 215 0.95 0.42 1.42
CA SER A 215 -0.12 0.82 0.51
C SER A 215 -0.46 -0.33 -0.46
N PRO A 216 -1.73 -0.73 -0.58
CA PRO A 216 -2.12 -1.91 -1.36
C PRO A 216 -1.96 -1.74 -2.87
N THR A 217 -2.00 -0.51 -3.36
CA THR A 217 -2.12 -0.25 -4.81
C THR A 217 -1.15 0.80 -5.33
N ARG A 218 -0.38 1.45 -4.46
CA ARG A 218 0.44 2.61 -4.85
C ARG A 218 1.76 2.67 -4.10
N ARG A 219 2.80 3.12 -4.78
CA ARG A 219 4.09 3.50 -4.18
C ARG A 219 4.75 4.62 -4.99
N TRP A 220 5.27 5.60 -4.30
CA TRP A 220 6.16 6.60 -4.89
C TRP A 220 7.62 6.24 -4.68
N ALA A 221 8.44 6.57 -5.66
CA ALA A 221 9.90 6.42 -5.61
C ALA A 221 10.61 7.66 -6.12
N ILE A 222 11.80 7.90 -5.60
CA ILE A 222 12.75 8.88 -6.14
C ILE A 222 13.84 8.14 -6.89
N LEU A 223 14.11 8.59 -8.10
CA LEU A 223 15.18 8.07 -8.94
C LEU A 223 16.11 9.21 -9.35
N LEU A 224 17.41 8.97 -9.29
CA LEU A 224 18.38 9.87 -9.93
C LEU A 224 18.25 9.78 -11.46
N PRO A 225 18.59 10.84 -12.19
CA PRO A 225 18.57 10.82 -13.64
C PRO A 225 19.33 9.63 -14.22
N ASN A 226 18.72 8.95 -15.18
CA ASN A 226 19.24 7.79 -15.87
C ASN A 226 18.89 7.86 -17.36
N GLU A 227 19.90 7.80 -18.24
CA GLU A 227 19.73 7.87 -19.69
C GLU A 227 19.16 6.58 -20.28
N ASP A 228 19.30 5.46 -19.58
CA ASP A 228 18.77 4.17 -19.98
C ASP A 228 17.46 3.82 -19.27
N SER A 229 16.68 2.92 -19.87
CA SER A 229 15.50 2.34 -19.20
C SER A 229 15.91 1.51 -17.99
N VAL A 230 15.15 1.60 -16.91
CA VAL A 230 15.39 0.87 -15.66
C VAL A 230 14.43 -0.31 -15.56
N THR A 231 14.97 -1.49 -15.26
CA THR A 231 14.16 -2.67 -14.93
C THR A 231 13.92 -2.72 -13.43
N VAL A 232 12.66 -2.89 -13.05
CA VAL A 232 12.21 -2.99 -11.66
C VAL A 232 11.57 -4.34 -11.44
N ASN A 233 12.09 -5.12 -10.50
CA ASN A 233 11.45 -6.35 -10.07
C ASN A 233 10.36 -6.03 -9.04
N VAL A 234 9.14 -6.46 -9.32
CA VAL A 234 7.99 -6.34 -8.42
C VAL A 234 7.75 -7.70 -7.76
N ASN A 235 7.81 -7.72 -6.45
CA ASN A 235 7.56 -8.91 -5.63
C ASN A 235 6.43 -8.63 -4.64
N ALA A 236 5.45 -9.52 -4.57
CA ALA A 236 4.35 -9.43 -3.62
C ALA A 236 3.99 -10.82 -3.09
N THR A 237 3.59 -10.87 -1.81
CA THR A 237 3.16 -12.12 -1.17
C THR A 237 1.94 -12.69 -1.90
N GLY A 238 2.02 -13.96 -2.29
CA GLY A 238 0.94 -14.65 -3.03
C GLY A 238 0.93 -14.44 -4.56
N TYR A 239 1.83 -13.63 -5.10
CA TYR A 239 1.92 -13.33 -6.54
C TYR A 239 3.22 -13.85 -7.19
N ILE A 240 3.18 -14.02 -8.51
CA ILE A 240 4.37 -14.32 -9.31
C ILE A 240 5.16 -13.03 -9.48
N GLU A 241 6.47 -13.08 -9.21
CA GLU A 241 7.35 -11.94 -9.45
C GLU A 241 7.29 -11.46 -10.89
N LYS A 242 7.31 -10.15 -11.09
CA LYS A 242 7.23 -9.52 -12.40
C LYS A 242 8.29 -8.45 -12.57
N ASN A 243 8.97 -8.47 -13.70
CA ASN A 243 9.82 -7.37 -14.11
C ASN A 243 9.01 -6.37 -14.94
N ILE A 244 9.09 -5.12 -14.56
CA ILE A 244 8.53 -3.98 -15.30
C ILE A 244 9.67 -3.06 -15.72
N THR A 245 9.48 -2.31 -16.78
CA THR A 245 10.49 -1.39 -17.31
C THR A 245 9.96 0.03 -17.24
N ILE A 246 10.73 0.93 -16.65
CA ILE A 246 10.47 2.36 -16.69
C ILE A 246 11.35 3.03 -17.74
N PRO A 247 10.87 4.07 -18.42
CA PRO A 247 11.65 4.81 -19.40
C PRO A 247 12.82 5.54 -18.72
N PRO A 248 13.79 6.05 -19.49
CA PRO A 248 14.77 6.99 -19.00
C PRO A 248 14.11 8.13 -18.20
N VAL A 249 14.72 8.53 -17.10
CA VAL A 249 14.20 9.59 -16.22
C VAL A 249 15.22 10.72 -16.10
N HIS A 250 14.72 11.96 -16.03
CA HIS A 250 15.52 13.15 -15.94
C HIS A 250 15.21 13.94 -14.67
N LYS A 251 16.03 14.90 -14.34
CA LYS A 251 15.74 15.82 -13.24
C LYS A 251 14.38 16.50 -13.47
N ASN A 252 13.66 16.70 -12.39
CA ASN A 252 12.34 17.33 -12.40
C ASN A 252 11.23 16.55 -13.12
N ASP A 253 11.48 15.32 -13.56
CA ASP A 253 10.43 14.44 -14.09
C ASP A 253 9.44 14.06 -12.97
N TYR A 254 8.16 14.01 -13.35
CA TYR A 254 7.06 13.68 -12.45
C TYR A 254 6.09 12.74 -13.16
N LEU A 255 6.33 11.44 -13.03
CA LEU A 255 5.52 10.38 -13.62
C LEU A 255 4.40 10.01 -12.64
N HIS A 256 3.17 10.44 -12.90
CA HIS A 256 2.00 10.21 -12.04
C HIS A 256 0.70 10.23 -12.83
N GLY A 257 -0.40 9.78 -12.20
CA GLY A 257 -1.72 9.72 -12.84
C GLY A 257 -1.70 8.89 -14.11
N ASP A 258 -2.07 9.49 -15.25
CA ASP A 258 -2.07 8.80 -16.55
C ASP A 258 -0.66 8.39 -17.02
N ASN A 259 0.40 9.01 -16.48
CA ASN A 259 1.79 8.69 -16.76
C ASN A 259 2.45 7.85 -15.64
N ALA A 260 1.70 7.43 -14.63
CA ALA A 260 2.21 6.52 -13.61
C ALA A 260 2.65 5.18 -14.21
N VAL A 261 3.62 4.53 -13.59
CA VAL A 261 4.05 3.20 -13.99
C VAL A 261 3.06 2.18 -13.46
N SER A 262 2.14 1.74 -14.32
CA SER A 262 1.10 0.79 -13.96
C SER A 262 1.49 -0.65 -14.28
N PHE A 263 1.14 -1.57 -13.40
CA PHE A 263 1.40 -3.00 -13.59
C PHE A 263 0.28 -3.86 -12.98
N GLU A 264 0.20 -5.11 -13.45
CA GLU A 264 -0.67 -6.14 -12.88
C GLU A 264 0.18 -7.34 -12.52
N LEU A 265 -0.13 -7.99 -11.41
CA LEU A 265 0.52 -9.23 -10.97
C LEU A 265 -0.43 -10.42 -11.16
N THR A 266 0.16 -11.58 -11.41
CA THR A 266 -0.57 -12.85 -11.51
C THR A 266 -0.44 -13.60 -10.19
N ALA A 267 -1.55 -13.95 -9.56
CA ALA A 267 -1.53 -14.77 -8.35
C ALA A 267 -0.86 -16.13 -8.63
N LYS A 268 -0.07 -16.64 -7.69
CA LYS A 268 0.68 -17.90 -7.84
C LYS A 268 -0.22 -19.09 -8.18
N ASP A 269 -1.42 -19.12 -7.62
CA ASP A 269 -2.39 -20.19 -7.81
C ASP A 269 -3.45 -19.92 -8.87
N ALA A 270 -3.31 -18.83 -9.64
CA ALA A 270 -4.29 -18.47 -10.68
C ALA A 270 -4.46 -19.56 -11.75
N GLY A 271 -3.42 -20.34 -12.03
CA GLY A 271 -3.45 -21.49 -12.94
C GLY A 271 -4.01 -22.78 -12.35
N ASN A 272 -4.32 -22.82 -11.03
CA ASN A 272 -4.94 -23.97 -10.40
C ASN A 272 -6.47 -23.84 -10.43
N PRO A 273 -7.22 -24.86 -10.87
CA PRO A 273 -8.67 -24.81 -10.86
C PRO A 273 -9.22 -24.82 -9.43
N LEU A 274 -10.50 -24.44 -9.26
CA LEU A 274 -11.21 -24.62 -7.99
C LEU A 274 -10.98 -26.04 -7.45
N THR A 275 -10.45 -26.14 -6.25
CA THR A 275 -9.99 -27.38 -5.64
C THR A 275 -10.53 -27.50 -4.22
N MET A 276 -11.05 -28.66 -3.87
CA MET A 276 -11.37 -29.02 -2.50
C MET A 276 -10.46 -30.17 -2.04
N MET A 277 -9.73 -29.98 -0.94
CA MET A 277 -8.89 -30.99 -0.31
C MET A 277 -9.53 -31.45 1.00
N ALA A 278 -9.68 -32.76 1.19
CA ALA A 278 -10.25 -33.31 2.41
C ALA A 278 -9.18 -33.54 3.48
N TYR A 279 -9.32 -32.95 4.68
CA TYR A 279 -8.43 -33.19 5.82
C TYR A 279 -8.62 -34.62 6.43
N GLY A 280 -9.86 -35.10 6.43
CA GLY A 280 -10.24 -36.48 6.67
C GLY A 280 -11.04 -36.99 5.48
N GLY A 281 -11.32 -38.30 5.36
CA GLY A 281 -12.18 -38.74 4.25
C GLY A 281 -13.51 -37.97 4.22
N ALA A 282 -13.87 -37.39 3.09
CA ALA A 282 -15.06 -36.55 2.92
C ALA A 282 -15.85 -36.95 1.68
N THR A 283 -17.17 -36.83 1.75
CA THR A 283 -18.02 -36.88 0.56
C THR A 283 -18.40 -35.45 0.17
N ILE A 284 -17.98 -35.04 -1.01
CA ILE A 284 -18.36 -33.77 -1.61
C ILE A 284 -19.62 -33.98 -2.42
N ARG A 285 -20.68 -33.29 -2.06
CA ARG A 285 -21.97 -33.34 -2.73
C ARG A 285 -22.10 -32.09 -3.61
N VAL A 286 -22.36 -32.28 -4.89
CA VAL A 286 -22.69 -31.22 -5.83
C VAL A 286 -24.18 -31.32 -6.13
N ILE A 287 -24.94 -30.36 -5.65
CA ILE A 287 -26.40 -30.31 -5.76
C ILE A 287 -26.76 -29.36 -6.91
N ASN A 288 -27.66 -29.79 -7.77
CA ASN A 288 -28.05 -29.10 -9.01
C ASN A 288 -26.85 -28.66 -9.86
N PRO A 289 -25.92 -29.56 -10.21
CA PRO A 289 -24.81 -29.20 -11.07
C PRO A 289 -25.32 -28.74 -12.45
N PRO A 290 -24.72 -27.69 -13.05
CA PRO A 290 -25.01 -27.36 -14.42
C PRO A 290 -24.63 -28.49 -15.37
N GLU A 291 -25.40 -28.67 -16.45
CA GLU A 291 -25.13 -29.70 -17.46
C GLU A 291 -23.71 -29.56 -18.03
N GLY A 292 -22.94 -30.65 -18.02
CA GLY A 292 -21.58 -30.69 -18.50
C GLY A 292 -20.53 -30.15 -17.56
N MET A 293 -20.85 -29.75 -16.32
CA MET A 293 -19.86 -29.47 -15.29
C MET A 293 -18.93 -30.67 -15.12
N GLN A 294 -17.64 -30.43 -14.89
CA GLN A 294 -16.64 -31.50 -14.78
C GLN A 294 -15.94 -31.48 -13.42
N TYR A 295 -15.49 -32.66 -13.01
CA TYR A 295 -14.60 -32.81 -11.84
C TYR A 295 -13.47 -33.81 -12.12
N ASP A 296 -12.36 -33.72 -11.38
CA ASP A 296 -11.22 -34.61 -11.45
C ASP A 296 -10.69 -34.93 -10.06
N ILE A 297 -10.62 -36.23 -9.74
CA ILE A 297 -10.07 -36.76 -8.48
C ILE A 297 -8.65 -37.33 -8.66
N GLY A 298 -8.00 -37.06 -9.81
CA GLY A 298 -6.68 -37.57 -10.18
C GLY A 298 -6.73 -38.70 -11.21
N GLU A 299 -7.91 -39.05 -11.69
CA GLU A 299 -8.14 -40.12 -12.69
C GLU A 299 -8.54 -39.54 -14.08
N GLY A 300 -8.45 -38.23 -14.20
CA GLY A 300 -8.91 -37.46 -15.36
C GLY A 300 -10.31 -36.89 -15.17
N LYS A 301 -10.65 -35.91 -16.02
CA LYS A 301 -11.92 -35.19 -15.95
C LYS A 301 -13.12 -36.09 -16.22
N GLN A 302 -14.09 -36.03 -15.32
CA GLN A 302 -15.36 -36.72 -15.42
C GLN A 302 -16.48 -35.70 -15.58
N THR A 303 -17.38 -35.91 -16.55
CA THR A 303 -18.47 -34.98 -16.85
C THR A 303 -19.73 -35.36 -16.07
N ILE A 304 -20.38 -34.37 -15.45
CA ILE A 304 -21.65 -34.51 -14.75
C ILE A 304 -22.79 -34.19 -15.71
N ASN A 305 -23.65 -35.15 -15.98
CA ASN A 305 -24.79 -34.99 -16.89
C ASN A 305 -26.07 -35.57 -16.32
N GLY A 306 -27.17 -34.85 -16.47
CA GLY A 306 -28.53 -35.36 -16.29
C GLY A 306 -28.91 -35.76 -14.86
N VAL A 307 -28.22 -35.20 -13.85
CA VAL A 307 -28.46 -35.54 -12.43
C VAL A 307 -28.73 -34.26 -11.62
N ASN A 308 -29.58 -34.39 -10.59
CA ASN A 308 -29.85 -33.30 -9.66
C ASN A 308 -28.81 -33.22 -8.52
N GLU A 309 -28.07 -34.31 -8.32
CA GLU A 309 -27.03 -34.39 -7.29
C GLU A 309 -26.02 -35.48 -7.66
N ILE A 310 -24.74 -35.21 -7.35
CA ILE A 310 -23.67 -36.19 -7.39
C ILE A 310 -22.91 -36.19 -6.06
N SER A 311 -22.47 -37.33 -5.61
CA SER A 311 -21.63 -37.52 -4.43
C SER A 311 -20.26 -38.04 -4.84
N ILE A 312 -19.22 -37.31 -4.52
CA ILE A 312 -17.82 -37.61 -4.86
C ILE A 312 -17.07 -37.89 -3.55
N TYR A 313 -16.61 -39.12 -3.38
CA TYR A 313 -15.79 -39.44 -2.22
C TYR A 313 -14.33 -39.05 -2.44
N VAL A 314 -13.77 -38.30 -1.50
CA VAL A 314 -12.38 -37.83 -1.49
C VAL A 314 -11.71 -38.39 -0.23
N SER A 315 -10.71 -39.24 -0.39
CA SER A 315 -9.97 -39.79 0.75
C SER A 315 -9.08 -38.74 1.41
N THR A 316 -8.64 -39.01 2.63
CA THR A 316 -7.80 -38.12 3.44
C THR A 316 -6.59 -37.60 2.66
N GLY A 317 -6.40 -36.27 2.63
CA GLY A 317 -5.30 -35.60 1.95
C GLY A 317 -5.43 -35.53 0.43
N ASN A 318 -6.44 -36.17 -0.16
CA ASN A 318 -6.69 -36.11 -1.60
C ASN A 318 -7.56 -34.90 -1.96
N LYS A 319 -7.66 -34.62 -3.25
CA LYS A 319 -8.28 -33.43 -3.82
C LYS A 319 -9.29 -33.78 -4.90
N VAL A 320 -10.35 -33.01 -4.97
CA VAL A 320 -11.22 -32.92 -6.15
C VAL A 320 -11.08 -31.54 -6.76
N ARG A 321 -10.92 -31.48 -8.08
CA ARG A 321 -10.86 -30.24 -8.87
C ARG A 321 -12.14 -30.10 -9.67
N PHE A 322 -12.60 -28.85 -9.83
CA PHE A 322 -13.84 -28.57 -10.54
C PHE A 322 -13.59 -27.66 -11.74
N TYR A 323 -14.32 -27.92 -12.81
CA TYR A 323 -14.23 -27.21 -14.08
C TYR A 323 -15.62 -26.96 -14.65
N GLY A 324 -15.73 -25.97 -15.54
CA GLY A 324 -16.89 -25.77 -16.40
C GLY A 324 -17.06 -26.89 -17.42
N ASN A 325 -17.84 -26.65 -18.44
CA ASN A 325 -18.18 -27.66 -19.46
C ASN A 325 -17.51 -27.40 -20.81
N GLY A 326 -16.43 -26.61 -20.88
CA GLY A 326 -15.80 -26.19 -22.13
C GLY A 326 -16.61 -25.19 -22.94
N THR A 327 -17.87 -24.95 -22.60
CA THR A 327 -18.67 -23.81 -23.01
C THR A 327 -18.88 -22.92 -21.80
N ARG A 328 -18.91 -21.61 -22.00
CA ARG A 328 -19.02 -20.66 -20.89
C ARG A 328 -20.33 -20.87 -20.13
N ILE A 329 -20.27 -21.56 -18.98
CA ILE A 329 -21.40 -21.67 -18.06
C ILE A 329 -21.62 -20.28 -17.43
N LYS A 330 -22.85 -19.81 -17.45
CA LYS A 330 -23.18 -18.43 -17.07
C LYS A 330 -23.77 -18.29 -15.67
N ASP A 331 -24.27 -19.37 -15.07
CA ASP A 331 -25.02 -19.29 -13.83
C ASP A 331 -24.89 -20.56 -12.98
N TYR A 332 -24.38 -20.42 -11.78
CA TYR A 332 -24.30 -21.46 -10.74
C TYR A 332 -25.25 -21.13 -9.57
N SER A 333 -26.16 -20.17 -9.70
CA SER A 333 -26.99 -19.68 -8.59
C SER A 333 -27.92 -20.74 -7.98
N SER A 334 -28.19 -21.82 -8.70
CA SER A 334 -28.93 -22.97 -8.19
C SER A 334 -28.01 -24.12 -7.73
N THR A 335 -26.70 -24.00 -7.94
CA THR A 335 -25.72 -25.04 -7.60
C THR A 335 -25.21 -24.83 -6.18
N ASN A 336 -25.10 -25.92 -5.43
CA ASN A 336 -24.51 -25.89 -4.11
C ASN A 336 -23.49 -27.04 -3.95
N ILE A 337 -22.32 -26.74 -3.41
CA ILE A 337 -21.24 -27.70 -3.15
C ILE A 337 -21.01 -27.78 -1.66
N VAL A 338 -21.33 -28.91 -1.05
CA VAL A 338 -21.19 -29.12 0.39
C VAL A 338 -20.35 -30.36 0.70
N SER A 339 -19.70 -30.35 1.85
CA SER A 339 -18.84 -31.43 2.33
C SER A 339 -19.40 -32.08 3.59
N THR A 340 -19.12 -33.38 3.77
CA THR A 340 -19.48 -34.11 5.00
C THR A 340 -18.37 -34.09 6.04
N ASN A 341 -17.23 -33.46 5.77
CA ASN A 341 -16.10 -33.32 6.69
C ASN A 341 -15.29 -32.05 6.33
N ASN A 342 -14.33 -31.68 7.18
CA ASN A 342 -13.50 -30.47 6.99
C ASN A 342 -12.70 -30.52 5.70
N VAL A 343 -12.70 -29.39 4.98
CA VAL A 343 -12.03 -29.22 3.68
C VAL A 343 -11.30 -27.89 3.59
N GLU A 344 -10.27 -27.89 2.76
CA GLU A 344 -9.61 -26.67 2.28
C GLU A 344 -10.12 -26.36 0.88
N LEU A 345 -10.54 -25.11 0.66
CA LEU A 345 -10.85 -24.56 -0.66
C LEU A 345 -9.63 -23.77 -1.16
N SER A 346 -9.20 -24.09 -2.38
CA SER A 346 -8.08 -23.41 -3.01
C SER A 346 -8.27 -23.31 -4.52
N GLY A 347 -7.37 -22.54 -5.17
CA GLY A 347 -7.40 -22.35 -6.62
C GLY A 347 -8.45 -21.34 -7.08
N ASN A 348 -8.55 -21.20 -8.38
CA ASN A 348 -9.29 -20.13 -9.06
C ASN A 348 -10.71 -20.58 -9.43
N ILE A 349 -11.71 -19.91 -8.85
CA ILE A 349 -13.13 -20.22 -9.11
C ILE A 349 -13.53 -20.02 -10.58
N MET A 350 -12.80 -19.19 -11.33
CA MET A 350 -13.09 -18.95 -12.73
C MET A 350 -12.90 -20.18 -13.61
N SER A 351 -12.27 -21.27 -13.09
CA SER A 351 -12.24 -22.58 -13.75
C SER A 351 -13.63 -23.17 -14.02
N LEU A 352 -14.63 -22.73 -13.26
CA LEU A 352 -16.02 -23.05 -13.51
C LEU A 352 -16.64 -22.28 -14.68
N VAL A 353 -16.08 -21.13 -15.05
CA VAL A 353 -16.62 -20.21 -16.06
C VAL A 353 -15.90 -20.36 -17.40
N ASP A 354 -14.58 -20.44 -17.37
CA ASP A 354 -13.74 -20.50 -18.57
C ASP A 354 -12.60 -21.50 -18.33
N GLU A 355 -12.85 -22.75 -18.65
CA GLU A 355 -11.92 -23.86 -18.41
C GLU A 355 -10.53 -23.67 -19.02
N ASP A 356 -10.46 -23.02 -20.18
CA ASP A 356 -9.22 -22.86 -20.96
C ASP A 356 -8.41 -21.62 -20.54
N ASN A 357 -9.08 -20.54 -20.08
CA ASN A 357 -8.43 -19.25 -19.82
C ASN A 357 -8.65 -18.71 -18.40
N PHE A 358 -9.11 -19.54 -17.47
CA PHE A 358 -9.45 -19.08 -16.11
C PHE A 358 -8.29 -18.40 -15.36
N ALA A 359 -7.04 -18.75 -15.69
CA ALA A 359 -5.87 -18.16 -15.06
C ALA A 359 -5.79 -16.62 -15.23
N THR A 360 -6.39 -16.10 -16.31
CA THR A 360 -6.41 -14.67 -16.65
C THR A 360 -7.82 -14.08 -16.72
N ALA A 361 -8.86 -14.89 -16.44
CA ALA A 361 -10.24 -14.44 -16.49
C ALA A 361 -10.59 -13.60 -15.26
N THR A 362 -10.96 -12.34 -15.48
CA THR A 362 -11.30 -11.37 -14.41
C THR A 362 -12.71 -10.77 -14.56
N SER A 363 -13.52 -11.32 -15.45
CA SER A 363 -14.87 -10.80 -15.73
C SER A 363 -15.95 -11.86 -15.50
N MET A 364 -16.95 -11.50 -14.71
CA MET A 364 -18.12 -12.32 -14.35
C MET A 364 -19.27 -12.21 -15.34
N VAL A 365 -19.08 -11.75 -16.56
CA VAL A 365 -20.16 -11.50 -17.52
C VAL A 365 -21.14 -12.66 -17.60
N GLY A 366 -22.29 -12.51 -16.98
CA GLY A 366 -23.40 -13.46 -16.95
C GLY A 366 -23.17 -14.73 -16.12
N ALA A 367 -22.09 -14.81 -15.30
CA ALA A 367 -21.87 -15.90 -14.38
C ALA A 367 -22.28 -15.49 -12.95
N SER A 368 -22.79 -16.44 -12.17
CA SER A 368 -23.18 -16.23 -10.78
C SER A 368 -22.76 -17.42 -9.92
N PHE A 369 -22.14 -17.13 -8.80
CA PHE A 369 -21.78 -18.11 -7.77
C PHE A 369 -22.60 -17.93 -6.48
N ALA A 370 -23.80 -17.35 -6.63
CA ALA A 370 -24.69 -17.14 -5.50
C ALA A 370 -24.99 -18.44 -4.78
N GLY A 371 -24.71 -18.50 -3.45
CA GLY A 371 -24.95 -19.66 -2.61
C GLY A 371 -24.09 -20.88 -2.88
N LEU A 372 -23.02 -20.80 -3.67
CA LEU A 372 -22.27 -21.97 -4.15
C LEU A 372 -21.76 -22.89 -3.03
N PHE A 373 -21.36 -22.37 -1.89
CA PHE A 373 -20.90 -23.13 -0.72
C PHE A 373 -21.79 -22.96 0.51
N ALA A 374 -22.98 -22.35 0.34
CA ALA A 374 -23.85 -22.03 1.46
C ALA A 374 -24.27 -23.27 2.27
N GLY A 375 -24.38 -23.11 3.60
CA GLY A 375 -24.89 -24.15 4.50
C GLY A 375 -23.91 -25.30 4.74
N ASN A 376 -22.63 -25.14 4.50
CA ASN A 376 -21.64 -26.11 4.95
C ASN A 376 -21.48 -26.03 6.48
N GLU A 377 -21.85 -27.11 7.18
CA GLU A 377 -21.71 -27.21 8.65
C GLU A 377 -20.32 -27.69 9.08
N CYS A 378 -19.52 -28.24 8.15
CA CYS A 378 -18.15 -28.69 8.39
C CYS A 378 -17.16 -27.54 8.24
N GLY A 379 -15.97 -27.68 8.88
CA GLY A 379 -14.91 -26.68 8.76
C GLY A 379 -14.46 -26.48 7.31
N ILE A 380 -14.45 -25.22 6.89
CA ILE A 380 -13.92 -24.80 5.61
C ILE A 380 -12.79 -23.80 5.88
N ASN A 381 -11.61 -24.05 5.30
CA ASN A 381 -10.59 -23.04 5.15
C ASN A 381 -10.61 -22.55 3.70
N ALA A 382 -10.94 -21.27 3.47
CA ALA A 382 -11.02 -20.71 2.14
C ALA A 382 -9.89 -19.70 1.84
N SER A 383 -8.84 -19.65 2.65
CA SER A 383 -7.72 -18.71 2.46
C SER A 383 -6.97 -18.90 1.14
N GLY A 384 -7.00 -20.10 0.58
CA GLY A 384 -6.42 -20.43 -0.73
C GLY A 384 -7.35 -20.22 -1.92
N LEU A 385 -8.63 -19.86 -1.70
CA LEU A 385 -9.59 -19.63 -2.77
C LEU A 385 -9.38 -18.27 -3.42
N LEU A 386 -9.22 -18.27 -4.73
CA LEU A 386 -9.10 -17.06 -5.54
C LEU A 386 -10.46 -16.70 -6.17
N LEU A 387 -10.90 -15.47 -5.91
CA LEU A 387 -12.08 -14.84 -6.52
C LEU A 387 -11.61 -13.64 -7.37
N PRO A 388 -10.93 -13.88 -8.51
CA PRO A 388 -10.13 -12.85 -9.19
C PRO A 388 -10.94 -11.86 -10.03
N ALA A 389 -12.28 -11.96 -10.03
CA ALA A 389 -13.10 -11.09 -10.85
C ALA A 389 -13.05 -9.63 -10.37
N THR A 390 -12.61 -8.74 -11.27
CA THR A 390 -12.62 -7.28 -11.08
C THR A 390 -13.83 -6.60 -11.75
N THR A 391 -14.46 -7.29 -12.71
CA THR A 391 -15.74 -6.89 -13.33
C THR A 391 -16.82 -7.84 -12.84
N LEU A 392 -17.72 -7.32 -11.99
CA LEU A 392 -18.77 -8.09 -11.34
C LEU A 392 -20.09 -8.00 -12.09
N SER A 393 -20.96 -9.00 -11.92
CA SER A 393 -22.37 -8.97 -12.29
C SER A 393 -23.26 -8.88 -11.05
N GLU A 394 -24.50 -8.50 -11.24
CA GLU A 394 -25.50 -8.39 -10.16
C GLU A 394 -25.62 -9.72 -9.40
N ASN A 395 -25.57 -9.65 -8.04
CA ASN A 395 -25.67 -10.78 -7.10
C ASN A 395 -24.65 -11.91 -7.31
N CYS A 396 -23.53 -11.68 -7.99
CA CYS A 396 -22.63 -12.75 -8.46
C CYS A 396 -22.02 -13.61 -7.35
N TYR A 397 -21.77 -13.07 -6.17
CA TYR A 397 -21.26 -13.80 -4.99
C TYR A 397 -22.23 -13.74 -3.80
N SER A 398 -23.50 -13.32 -4.06
CA SER A 398 -24.50 -13.24 -2.99
C SER A 398 -24.64 -14.59 -2.27
N ARG A 399 -24.64 -14.59 -0.91
CA ARG A 399 -24.81 -15.80 -0.07
C ARG A 399 -23.77 -16.92 -0.29
N MET A 400 -22.64 -16.64 -0.94
CA MET A 400 -21.69 -17.68 -1.35
C MET A 400 -21.27 -18.62 -0.22
N PHE A 401 -21.06 -18.09 0.99
CA PHE A 401 -20.72 -18.84 2.20
C PHE A 401 -21.78 -18.69 3.30
N ALA A 402 -22.98 -18.21 2.98
CA ALA A 402 -24.01 -18.01 4.00
C ALA A 402 -24.30 -19.28 4.80
N GLY A 403 -24.32 -19.18 6.13
CA GLY A 403 -24.56 -20.31 7.03
C GLY A 403 -23.41 -21.31 7.16
N CYS A 404 -22.20 -21.00 6.67
CA CYS A 404 -21.00 -21.80 6.90
C CYS A 404 -20.48 -21.52 8.32
N SER A 405 -21.16 -22.05 9.35
CA SER A 405 -20.90 -21.72 10.76
C SER A 405 -19.49 -22.10 11.24
N ALA A 406 -18.82 -23.04 10.54
CA ALA A 406 -17.47 -23.51 10.79
C ALA A 406 -16.47 -23.08 9.70
N LEU A 407 -16.72 -21.97 9.00
CA LEU A 407 -15.75 -21.34 8.11
C LEU A 407 -14.67 -20.66 8.96
N ASP A 408 -13.44 -21.16 8.89
CA ASP A 408 -12.31 -20.66 9.70
C ASP A 408 -11.65 -19.44 9.07
N ASP A 409 -11.32 -19.52 7.77
CA ASP A 409 -10.65 -18.46 7.03
C ASP A 409 -11.40 -18.09 5.76
N THR A 410 -11.46 -16.80 5.46
CA THR A 410 -12.06 -16.24 4.24
C THR A 410 -11.07 -16.24 3.08
N PRO A 411 -11.50 -16.08 1.81
CA PRO A 411 -10.62 -15.61 0.73
C PRO A 411 -9.89 -14.34 1.17
N THR A 412 -8.62 -14.21 0.85
CA THR A 412 -7.78 -13.10 1.37
C THR A 412 -8.22 -11.72 0.87
N GLU A 413 -8.82 -11.65 -0.31
CA GLU A 413 -9.28 -10.39 -0.92
C GLU A 413 -10.49 -10.59 -1.83
N LEU A 414 -11.26 -9.52 -2.02
CA LEU A 414 -12.30 -9.37 -3.04
C LEU A 414 -11.88 -8.21 -3.95
N PRO A 415 -11.15 -8.46 -5.05
CA PRO A 415 -10.32 -7.47 -5.73
C PRO A 415 -11.10 -6.44 -6.57
N ALA A 416 -12.42 -6.54 -6.68
CA ALA A 416 -13.21 -5.64 -7.50
C ALA A 416 -13.20 -4.20 -6.96
N LEU A 417 -12.74 -3.27 -7.77
CA LEU A 417 -12.80 -1.83 -7.50
C LEU A 417 -14.16 -1.23 -7.91
N THR A 418 -14.81 -1.83 -8.91
CA THR A 418 -16.14 -1.44 -9.37
C THR A 418 -17.14 -2.55 -9.01
N LEU A 419 -18.07 -2.23 -8.13
CA LEU A 419 -19.08 -3.16 -7.64
C LEU A 419 -20.33 -3.19 -8.53
N ALA A 420 -21.07 -4.30 -8.45
CA ALA A 420 -22.40 -4.44 -9.02
C ALA A 420 -23.45 -4.55 -7.90
N PRO A 421 -24.74 -4.21 -8.15
CA PRO A 421 -25.78 -4.33 -7.14
C PRO A 421 -25.84 -5.72 -6.52
N GLY A 422 -25.91 -5.79 -5.18
CA GLY A 422 -26.02 -7.04 -4.44
C GLY A 422 -24.85 -8.02 -4.57
N CYS A 423 -23.74 -7.64 -5.20
CA CYS A 423 -22.66 -8.56 -5.59
C CYS A 423 -22.10 -9.41 -4.45
N TYR A 424 -22.02 -8.89 -3.23
CA TYR A 424 -21.54 -9.58 -2.03
C TYR A 424 -22.60 -9.63 -0.91
N SER A 425 -23.89 -9.38 -1.22
CA SER A 425 -24.94 -9.40 -0.22
C SER A 425 -25.02 -10.76 0.48
N TYR A 426 -25.08 -10.77 1.81
CA TYR A 426 -25.13 -11.98 2.66
C TYR A 426 -23.94 -12.94 2.49
N MET A 427 -22.85 -12.55 1.86
CA MET A 427 -21.79 -13.48 1.43
C MET A 427 -21.27 -14.38 2.56
N PHE A 428 -21.14 -13.84 3.76
CA PHE A 428 -20.65 -14.55 4.96
C PHE A 428 -21.67 -14.54 6.11
N GLU A 429 -22.95 -14.32 5.83
CA GLU A 429 -24.03 -14.35 6.84
C GLU A 429 -23.94 -15.62 7.69
N GLY A 430 -23.88 -15.49 9.04
CA GLY A 430 -23.83 -16.61 9.97
C GLY A 430 -22.51 -17.40 10.00
N CYS A 431 -21.42 -16.88 9.43
CA CYS A 431 -20.09 -17.48 9.51
C CYS A 431 -19.43 -17.13 10.85
N GLY A 432 -19.85 -17.79 11.94
CA GLY A 432 -19.52 -17.42 13.31
C GLY A 432 -18.05 -17.57 13.73
N GLN A 433 -17.20 -18.27 12.96
CA GLN A 433 -15.80 -18.53 13.30
C GLN A 433 -14.80 -17.60 12.60
N ILE A 434 -15.18 -16.89 11.53
CA ILE A 434 -14.26 -15.98 10.86
C ILE A 434 -13.85 -14.83 11.78
N SER A 435 -12.55 -14.57 11.89
CA SER A 435 -11.98 -13.51 12.72
C SER A 435 -11.57 -12.27 11.92
N GLU A 436 -11.28 -12.44 10.63
CA GLU A 436 -10.86 -11.39 9.71
C GLU A 436 -11.69 -11.44 8.42
N ALA A 437 -12.19 -10.27 7.99
CA ALA A 437 -12.86 -10.11 6.71
C ALA A 437 -11.83 -10.13 5.56
N PRO A 438 -12.23 -10.55 4.34
CA PRO A 438 -11.42 -10.28 3.16
C PRO A 438 -11.21 -8.77 3.00
N HIS A 439 -10.11 -8.38 2.38
CA HIS A 439 -9.86 -6.97 2.06
C HIS A 439 -10.90 -6.45 1.05
N LEU A 440 -11.50 -5.28 1.34
CA LEU A 440 -12.57 -4.64 0.55
C LEU A 440 -12.08 -3.31 -0.04
N PRO A 441 -11.55 -3.31 -1.26
CA PRO A 441 -10.84 -2.18 -1.85
C PRO A 441 -11.71 -1.16 -2.55
N ALA A 442 -12.97 -1.50 -2.88
CA ALA A 442 -13.86 -0.61 -3.61
C ALA A 442 -14.06 0.71 -2.85
N THR A 443 -13.88 1.82 -3.57
CA THR A 443 -14.01 3.17 -2.98
C THR A 443 -15.43 3.72 -3.06
N GLU A 444 -16.27 3.17 -3.93
CA GLU A 444 -17.69 3.55 -4.10
C GLU A 444 -18.60 2.33 -3.90
N LEU A 445 -19.56 2.45 -2.98
CA LEU A 445 -20.51 1.39 -2.67
C LEU A 445 -21.84 1.64 -3.43
N VAL A 446 -22.31 0.59 -4.09
CA VAL A 446 -23.56 0.58 -4.87
C VAL A 446 -24.68 -0.14 -4.14
N ASP A 447 -25.91 -0.13 -4.68
CA ASP A 447 -27.10 -0.69 -4.06
C ASP A 447 -26.86 -2.12 -3.54
N SER A 448 -27.14 -2.34 -2.26
CA SER A 448 -27.09 -3.62 -1.56
C SER A 448 -25.78 -4.40 -1.70
N CYS A 449 -24.66 -3.79 -2.13
CA CYS A 449 -23.42 -4.52 -2.44
C CYS A 449 -22.86 -5.30 -1.25
N TYR A 450 -22.93 -4.77 -0.01
CA TYR A 450 -22.52 -5.40 1.23
C TYR A 450 -23.69 -5.64 2.20
N PHE A 451 -24.93 -5.63 1.72
CA PHE A 451 -26.13 -5.86 2.54
C PHE A 451 -26.01 -7.18 3.31
N ASN A 452 -26.09 -7.14 4.67
CA ASN A 452 -25.95 -8.29 5.57
C ASN A 452 -24.66 -9.13 5.33
N MET A 453 -23.60 -8.57 4.74
CA MET A 453 -22.44 -9.35 4.28
C MET A 453 -21.82 -10.19 5.39
N PHE A 454 -21.69 -9.65 6.61
CA PHE A 454 -21.12 -10.29 7.80
C PHE A 454 -22.14 -10.39 8.95
N TYR A 455 -23.43 -10.42 8.62
CA TYR A 455 -24.50 -10.53 9.61
C TYR A 455 -24.30 -11.78 10.48
N GLU A 456 -24.33 -11.62 11.83
CA GLU A 456 -24.09 -12.70 12.81
C GLU A 456 -22.73 -13.44 12.68
N CYS A 457 -21.68 -12.76 12.19
CA CYS A 457 -20.31 -13.25 12.25
C CYS A 457 -19.69 -12.97 13.64
N GLY A 458 -20.06 -13.78 14.63
CA GLY A 458 -19.79 -13.51 16.05
C GLY A 458 -18.32 -13.40 16.46
N SER A 459 -17.37 -13.96 15.69
CA SER A 459 -15.93 -13.87 15.97
C SER A 459 -15.20 -12.80 15.15
N LEU A 460 -15.90 -12.10 14.23
CA LEU A 460 -15.27 -11.13 13.36
C LEU A 460 -14.80 -9.90 14.14
N GLY A 461 -13.51 -9.60 14.05
CA GLY A 461 -12.86 -8.51 14.77
C GLY A 461 -11.91 -7.66 13.95
N ILE A 462 -11.68 -7.99 12.66
CA ILE A 462 -10.80 -7.21 11.78
C ILE A 462 -11.51 -7.02 10.45
N VAL A 463 -11.72 -5.75 10.07
CA VAL A 463 -12.30 -5.36 8.77
C VAL A 463 -11.47 -4.24 8.18
N THR A 464 -11.06 -4.40 6.92
CA THR A 464 -10.45 -3.35 6.11
C THR A 464 -11.36 -3.03 4.93
N CYS A 465 -11.94 -1.82 4.90
CA CYS A 465 -12.81 -1.36 3.84
C CYS A 465 -12.44 0.06 3.41
N LEU A 466 -12.05 0.21 2.14
CA LEU A 466 -11.51 1.46 1.61
C LEU A 466 -12.58 2.38 1.00
N ALA A 467 -13.86 2.14 1.26
CA ALA A 467 -14.94 2.98 0.74
C ALA A 467 -14.85 4.42 1.27
N THR A 468 -14.90 5.35 0.34
CA THR A 468 -14.95 6.81 0.57
C THR A 468 -16.33 7.40 0.24
N THR A 469 -17.17 6.61 -0.45
CA THR A 469 -18.51 7.01 -0.91
C THR A 469 -19.50 5.87 -0.66
N ILE A 470 -20.54 6.16 0.15
CA ILE A 470 -21.61 5.22 0.53
C ILE A 470 -22.93 5.82 0.05
N ASN A 471 -23.21 5.69 -1.25
CA ASN A 471 -24.38 6.30 -1.89
C ASN A 471 -25.46 5.28 -2.33
N GLY A 472 -25.13 3.99 -2.36
CA GLY A 472 -26.07 2.94 -2.74
C GLY A 472 -27.16 2.71 -1.68
N THR A 473 -28.37 2.41 -2.13
CA THR A 473 -29.49 2.05 -1.25
C THR A 473 -29.17 0.77 -0.50
N ASP A 474 -29.29 0.78 0.84
CA ASP A 474 -29.05 -0.38 1.71
C ASP A 474 -27.65 -1.05 1.49
N CYS A 475 -26.66 -0.32 0.96
CA CYS A 475 -25.38 -0.91 0.54
C CYS A 475 -24.57 -1.53 1.70
N THR A 476 -24.70 -1.01 2.92
CA THR A 476 -24.06 -1.53 4.14
C THR A 476 -25.09 -1.83 5.25
N LYS A 477 -26.37 -1.95 4.90
CA LYS A 477 -27.40 -2.17 5.92
C LYS A 477 -27.16 -3.51 6.62
N ASP A 478 -27.11 -3.44 7.96
CA ASP A 478 -26.89 -4.56 8.87
C ASP A 478 -25.63 -5.42 8.54
N TRP A 479 -24.67 -4.87 7.78
CA TRP A 479 -23.52 -5.63 7.27
C TRP A 479 -22.58 -6.16 8.37
N LEU A 480 -22.53 -5.49 9.52
CA LEU A 480 -21.77 -5.88 10.72
C LEU A 480 -22.70 -6.06 11.94
N TYR A 481 -23.95 -6.46 11.72
CA TYR A 481 -24.87 -6.76 12.82
C TYR A 481 -24.50 -8.10 13.48
N GLY A 482 -24.44 -8.12 14.83
CA GLY A 482 -24.15 -9.36 15.57
C GLY A 482 -22.69 -9.80 15.59
N VAL A 483 -21.76 -8.94 15.12
CA VAL A 483 -20.32 -9.17 15.28
C VAL A 483 -19.89 -8.92 16.72
N SER A 484 -18.75 -9.50 17.15
CA SER A 484 -18.24 -9.36 18.50
C SER A 484 -17.72 -7.95 18.78
N ASP A 485 -17.83 -7.52 20.03
CA ASP A 485 -17.13 -6.33 20.54
C ASP A 485 -15.68 -6.64 20.99
N HIS A 486 -15.29 -7.93 21.00
CA HIS A 486 -13.97 -8.44 21.41
C HIS A 486 -13.44 -7.88 22.74
N SER A 487 -14.32 -7.51 23.66
CA SER A 487 -13.98 -6.88 24.94
C SER A 487 -12.99 -7.67 25.81
N ASN A 488 -12.87 -8.98 25.59
CA ASN A 488 -11.98 -9.88 26.36
C ASN A 488 -10.62 -10.13 25.68
N GLU A 489 -10.49 -9.90 24.37
CA GLU A 489 -9.27 -10.16 23.57
C GLU A 489 -8.60 -8.88 23.04
N GLY A 490 -9.11 -7.73 23.41
CA GLY A 490 -8.76 -6.44 22.89
C GLY A 490 -9.83 -5.91 21.92
N PRO A 491 -9.82 -4.63 21.59
CA PRO A 491 -10.84 -4.02 20.76
C PRO A 491 -10.72 -4.53 19.30
N ALA A 492 -11.87 -4.79 18.68
CA ALA A 492 -11.95 -5.04 17.26
C ALA A 492 -11.48 -3.83 16.44
N LYS A 493 -11.00 -4.08 15.22
CA LYS A 493 -10.30 -3.09 14.38
C LYS A 493 -11.04 -2.87 13.08
N PHE A 494 -11.28 -1.61 12.76
CA PHE A 494 -11.77 -1.19 11.46
C PHE A 494 -10.75 -0.27 10.78
N THR A 495 -10.28 -0.67 9.61
CA THR A 495 -9.36 0.16 8.82
C THR A 495 -10.10 0.76 7.64
N LYS A 496 -10.15 2.09 7.56
CA LYS A 496 -10.79 2.85 6.47
C LYS A 496 -9.75 3.58 5.61
N ALA A 497 -10.14 4.02 4.43
CA ALA A 497 -9.32 4.94 3.66
C ALA A 497 -9.07 6.23 4.44
N LYS A 498 -7.87 6.80 4.27
CA LYS A 498 -7.49 8.08 4.89
C LYS A 498 -8.51 9.15 4.51
N ASP A 499 -8.89 9.95 5.50
CA ASP A 499 -9.85 11.05 5.35
C ASP A 499 -11.28 10.63 4.90
N ALA A 500 -11.61 9.33 4.86
CA ALA A 500 -12.97 8.87 4.57
C ALA A 500 -13.93 9.26 5.69
N ASN A 501 -14.88 10.15 5.39
CA ASN A 501 -15.87 10.68 6.35
C ASN A 501 -17.29 10.14 6.13
N CYS A 502 -17.44 9.11 5.28
CA CYS A 502 -18.73 8.52 4.94
C CYS A 502 -19.24 7.50 5.97
N TRP A 503 -18.41 7.06 6.91
CA TRP A 503 -18.73 6.00 7.85
C TRP A 503 -19.49 6.50 9.09
N THR A 504 -20.65 5.93 9.35
CA THR A 504 -21.39 6.14 10.60
C THR A 504 -20.75 5.31 11.71
N LEU A 505 -20.43 5.95 12.84
CA LEU A 505 -19.91 5.28 14.03
C LEU A 505 -21.04 4.75 14.92
N ASN A 506 -20.76 3.65 15.63
CA ASN A 506 -21.68 3.02 16.58
C ASN A 506 -22.99 2.53 15.91
N SER A 507 -22.88 1.92 14.77
CA SER A 507 -23.99 1.47 13.94
C SER A 507 -23.68 0.14 13.25
N SER A 508 -24.66 -0.75 13.15
CA SER A 508 -24.58 -1.98 12.35
C SER A 508 -24.47 -1.71 10.85
N ASP A 509 -24.91 -0.54 10.41
CA ASP A 509 -24.83 -0.08 9.01
C ASP A 509 -23.53 0.65 8.71
N GLY A 510 -22.71 0.89 9.74
CA GLY A 510 -21.43 1.56 9.66
C GLY A 510 -20.35 0.77 10.40
N ILE A 511 -19.67 1.44 11.34
CA ILE A 511 -18.65 0.85 12.21
C ILE A 511 -19.29 0.54 13.57
N PRO A 512 -19.25 -0.71 14.07
CA PRO A 512 -19.89 -1.09 15.30
C PRO A 512 -19.36 -0.38 16.55
N TRP A 513 -20.11 -0.49 17.66
CA TRP A 513 -19.72 0.04 18.96
C TRP A 513 -18.42 -0.61 19.46
N ASN A 514 -17.53 0.19 20.09
CA ASN A 514 -16.26 -0.23 20.67
C ASN A 514 -15.16 -0.70 19.67
N TRP A 515 -15.39 -0.60 18.39
CA TRP A 515 -14.33 -0.87 17.40
C TRP A 515 -13.35 0.31 17.32
N VAL A 516 -12.04 0.00 17.26
CA VAL A 516 -10.99 1.02 17.06
C VAL A 516 -10.83 1.26 15.56
N VAL A 517 -10.91 2.54 15.19
CA VAL A 517 -10.79 2.95 13.78
C VAL A 517 -9.35 3.36 13.49
N TYR A 518 -8.81 2.76 12.44
CA TYR A 518 -7.52 3.10 11.85
C TYR A 518 -7.72 3.73 10.47
N GLU A 519 -6.77 4.55 10.05
CA GLU A 519 -6.71 5.08 8.69
C GLU A 519 -5.60 4.40 7.92
N TYR A 520 -5.93 4.06 6.67
CA TYR A 520 -5.05 3.38 5.73
C TYR A 520 -4.17 4.40 4.99
#